data_776bfbbff59ca9fd44cedb32129c1ed3
#
_entry.id   776bfbbff59ca9fd44cedb32129c1ed3
#
_cell.length_a   1.000
_cell.length_b   1.000
_cell.length_c   1.000
_cell.angle_alpha   90.00
_cell.angle_beta   90.00
_cell.angle_gamma   90.00
#
_symmetry.space_group_name_H-M   'P 1'
#
loop_
_entity.id
_entity.type
_entity.pdbx_description
1 polymer ?
#
loop_
_entity_poly.entity_id
_entity_poly.type
_entity_poly.pdbx_seq_one_letter_code
_entity_poly.pdbx_strand_id
1 'polypeptide(L)'
;MDTKNQHFTIQKENEGLLHFYTLASGIRISFNEIHTSSWEKGDSSLYGERMLILNFCVHGRCDASLAQNRYAIVKENQVCLSTILPTKDFYYPGRLYEGVQFYLDLDILHQENGQDFLSQMGVPPEQTAAMFCEKNGIYLHRMNDALLALVREAWAGKDEPE
;
A
#
# COMPACT_ATOMS: atom_id res chain seq x y z
N MET A 1 -7.22 15.14 -20.33
CA MET A 1 -5.88 15.37 -19.75
C MET A 1 -5.20 14.02 -19.67
N ASP A 2 -4.09 13.89 -20.37
CA ASP A 2 -3.29 12.67 -20.34
C ASP A 2 -2.80 12.42 -18.90
N THR A 3 -3.40 11.44 -18.24
CA THR A 3 -2.80 10.84 -17.05
C THR A 3 -1.59 10.06 -17.54
N LYS A 4 -0.47 10.77 -17.72
CA LYS A 4 0.82 10.10 -17.91
C LYS A 4 0.99 9.15 -16.73
N ASN A 5 1.16 7.88 -17.02
CA ASN A 5 1.59 6.88 -16.05
C ASN A 5 2.82 7.44 -15.35
N GLN A 6 2.62 8.02 -14.17
CA GLN A 6 3.73 8.53 -13.39
C GLN A 6 4.34 7.36 -12.65
N HIS A 7 5.46 6.91 -13.19
CA HIS A 7 6.32 5.96 -12.52
C HIS A 7 7.46 6.73 -11.87
N PHE A 8 7.74 6.46 -10.61
CA PHE A 8 8.94 6.94 -9.93
C PHE A 8 9.48 5.88 -8.99
N THR A 9 10.77 5.96 -8.72
CA THR A 9 11.46 5.03 -7.82
C THR A 9 12.14 5.81 -6.70
N ILE A 10 12.16 5.21 -5.51
CA ILE A 10 12.99 5.63 -4.39
C ILE A 10 13.95 4.49 -4.12
N GLN A 11 15.24 4.75 -4.32
CA GLN A 11 16.30 3.76 -4.12
C GLN A 11 17.31 4.25 -3.11
N LYS A 12 17.69 3.39 -2.18
CA LYS A 12 18.84 3.57 -1.29
C LYS A 12 19.80 2.41 -1.50
N GLU A 13 21.03 2.73 -1.84
CA GLU A 13 22.06 1.72 -2.15
C GLU A 13 22.21 0.74 -0.98
N ASN A 14 22.15 -0.54 -1.27
CA ASN A 14 22.23 -1.66 -0.30
C ASN A 14 21.14 -1.69 0.78
N GLU A 15 20.14 -0.81 0.74
CA GLU A 15 19.06 -0.77 1.73
C GLU A 15 17.71 -1.14 1.15
N GLY A 16 17.42 -0.79 -0.10
CA GLY A 16 16.16 -1.15 -0.70
C GLY A 16 15.73 -0.30 -1.88
N LEU A 17 14.59 -0.69 -2.43
CA LEU A 17 14.00 -0.10 -3.64
C LEU A 17 12.48 -0.07 -3.52
N LEU A 18 11.90 1.07 -3.80
CA LEU A 18 10.46 1.27 -3.89
C LEU A 18 10.11 1.73 -5.31
N HIS A 19 9.27 0.98 -5.99
CA HIS A 19 8.70 1.36 -7.29
C HIS A 19 7.26 1.79 -7.14
N PHE A 20 6.95 3.00 -7.59
CA PHE A 20 5.61 3.56 -7.55
C PHE A 20 5.06 3.74 -8.96
N TYR A 21 3.81 3.35 -9.14
CA TYR A 21 3.04 3.54 -10.36
C TYR A 21 1.71 4.21 -10.04
N THR A 22 1.33 5.20 -10.83
CA THR A 22 -0.02 5.77 -10.79
C THR A 22 -0.88 5.04 -11.81
N LEU A 23 -1.86 4.28 -11.33
CA LEU A 23 -2.77 3.50 -12.18
C LEU A 23 -3.92 4.35 -12.73
N ALA A 24 -4.42 5.25 -11.90
CA ALA A 24 -5.46 6.22 -12.24
C ALA A 24 -5.38 7.39 -11.26
N SER A 25 -6.14 8.46 -11.50
CA SER A 25 -6.23 9.55 -10.54
C SER A 25 -6.72 9.04 -9.17
N GLY A 26 -5.95 9.31 -8.13
CA GLY A 26 -6.22 8.83 -6.77
C GLY A 26 -5.85 7.37 -6.50
N ILE A 27 -5.26 6.64 -7.46
CA ILE A 27 -4.87 5.24 -7.29
C ILE A 27 -3.40 5.06 -7.60
N ARG A 28 -2.64 4.67 -6.60
CA ARG A 28 -1.22 4.30 -6.73
C ARG A 28 -0.97 2.87 -6.27
N ILE A 29 0.00 2.22 -6.89
CA ILE A 29 0.57 0.95 -6.42
C ILE A 29 2.07 1.13 -6.19
N SER A 30 2.61 0.47 -5.18
CA SER A 30 4.05 0.35 -5.00
C SER A 30 4.49 -1.10 -4.81
N PHE A 31 5.67 -1.39 -5.34
CA PHE A 31 6.40 -2.63 -5.08
C PHE A 31 7.60 -2.27 -4.22
N ASN A 32 7.69 -2.86 -3.05
CA ASN A 32 8.66 -2.48 -2.03
C ASN A 32 9.61 -3.65 -1.74
N GLU A 33 10.89 -3.41 -1.91
CA GLU A 33 11.98 -4.32 -1.53
C GLU A 33 12.87 -3.64 -0.50
N ILE A 34 12.82 -4.06 0.75
CA ILE A 34 13.56 -3.46 1.85
C ILE A 34 14.48 -4.49 2.49
N HIS A 35 15.75 -4.14 2.63
CA HIS A 35 16.80 -4.97 3.21
C HIS A 35 17.55 -4.25 4.34
N THR A 36 16.86 -3.39 5.05
CA THR A 36 17.37 -2.64 6.20
C THR A 36 16.41 -2.74 7.38
N SER A 37 16.86 -2.33 8.56
CA SER A 37 16.05 -2.38 9.78
C SER A 37 14.99 -1.27 9.87
N SER A 38 15.16 -0.18 9.11
CA SER A 38 14.24 0.95 9.12
C SER A 38 14.23 1.68 7.79
N TRP A 39 13.10 2.34 7.49
CA TRP A 39 12.95 3.21 6.34
C TRP A 39 12.21 4.47 6.75
N GLU A 40 12.70 5.61 6.31
CA GLU A 40 12.07 6.87 6.59
C GLU A 40 10.65 6.92 6.04
N LYS A 41 9.73 7.38 6.85
CA LYS A 41 8.41 7.76 6.38
C LYS A 41 8.59 8.81 5.29
N GLY A 42 8.07 8.54 4.11
CA GLY A 42 8.14 9.48 3.01
C GLY A 42 7.47 10.81 3.33
N ASP A 43 7.74 11.78 2.50
CA ASP A 43 7.12 13.09 2.51
C ASP A 43 5.58 12.95 2.49
N SER A 44 4.88 13.88 3.13
CA SER A 44 3.41 13.94 3.20
C SER A 44 2.74 14.04 1.82
N SER A 45 3.49 14.35 0.75
CA SER A 45 2.98 14.35 -0.63
C SER A 45 2.49 12.99 -1.13
N LEU A 46 2.90 11.88 -0.49
CA LEU A 46 2.42 10.54 -0.81
C LEU A 46 0.99 10.27 -0.34
N TYR A 47 0.50 11.06 0.60
CA TYR A 47 -0.77 10.83 1.27
C TYR A 47 -1.68 12.06 1.15
N GLY A 48 -2.96 11.83 0.83
CA GLY A 48 -4.04 12.79 1.01
C GLY A 48 -4.55 12.80 2.45
N GLU A 49 -5.61 13.54 2.71
CA GLU A 49 -6.22 13.61 4.05
C GLU A 49 -7.00 12.33 4.39
N ARG A 50 -7.69 11.77 3.40
CA ARG A 50 -8.49 10.55 3.55
C ARG A 50 -7.96 9.46 2.62
N MET A 51 -7.27 8.52 3.20
CA MET A 51 -6.65 7.41 2.47
C MET A 51 -7.24 6.06 2.86
N LEU A 52 -7.27 5.15 1.92
CA LEU A 52 -7.33 3.71 2.19
C LEU A 52 -6.02 3.10 1.66
N ILE A 53 -5.23 2.55 2.57
CA ILE A 53 -3.94 1.92 2.24
C ILE A 53 -4.08 0.41 2.43
N LEU A 54 -3.70 -0.36 1.41
CA LEU A 54 -3.65 -1.81 1.45
C LEU A 54 -2.19 -2.24 1.38
N ASN A 55 -1.75 -3.00 2.35
CA ASN A 55 -0.39 -3.54 2.41
C ASN A 55 -0.44 -5.06 2.38
N PHE A 56 0.08 -5.65 1.31
CA PHE A 56 0.20 -7.10 1.11
C PHE A 56 1.65 -7.51 1.31
N CYS A 57 1.96 -8.13 2.45
CA CYS A 57 3.30 -8.59 2.76
C CYS A 57 3.59 -9.95 2.10
N VAL A 58 4.57 -9.97 1.21
CA VAL A 58 4.99 -11.18 0.49
C VAL A 58 6.07 -11.93 1.28
N HIS A 59 7.08 -11.19 1.77
CA HIS A 59 8.16 -11.74 2.60
C HIS A 59 8.52 -10.76 3.72
N GLY A 60 8.92 -11.31 4.85
CA GLY A 60 9.42 -10.54 5.98
C GLY A 60 8.34 -9.94 6.85
N ARG A 61 8.59 -8.73 7.35
CA ARG A 61 7.71 -8.05 8.32
C ARG A 61 7.88 -6.55 8.25
N CYS A 62 6.79 -5.84 8.37
CA CYS A 62 6.74 -4.38 8.48
C CYS A 62 6.01 -3.97 9.77
N ASP A 63 6.66 -3.17 10.60
CA ASP A 63 6.07 -2.55 11.79
C ASP A 63 5.88 -1.05 11.52
N ALA A 64 4.65 -0.60 11.52
CA ALA A 64 4.29 0.80 11.27
C ALA A 64 3.67 1.44 12.51
N SER A 65 4.14 2.64 12.85
CA SER A 65 3.48 3.52 13.80
C SER A 65 2.50 4.41 13.06
N LEU A 66 1.26 4.40 13.48
CA LEU A 66 0.16 5.12 12.85
C LEU A 66 -0.35 6.24 13.76
N ALA A 67 -1.16 7.14 13.20
CA ALA A 67 -1.84 8.16 13.97
C ALA A 67 -2.69 7.56 15.11
N GLN A 68 -3.06 8.38 16.10
CA GLN A 68 -3.86 7.98 17.25
C GLN A 68 -3.23 6.86 18.11
N ASN A 69 -1.90 6.82 18.18
CA ASN A 69 -1.15 5.79 18.92
C ASN A 69 -1.50 4.35 18.52
N ARG A 70 -1.81 4.14 17.25
CA ARG A 70 -2.04 2.82 16.67
C ARG A 70 -0.76 2.26 16.08
N TYR A 71 -0.71 0.95 16.00
CA TYR A 71 0.40 0.21 15.40
C TYR A 71 -0.15 -0.85 14.46
N ALA A 72 0.53 -1.03 13.32
CA ALA A 72 0.27 -2.13 12.41
C ALA A 72 1.54 -2.99 12.31
N ILE A 73 1.41 -4.27 12.64
CA ILE A 73 2.48 -5.26 12.49
C ILE A 73 2.04 -6.23 11.41
N VAL A 74 2.60 -6.08 10.21
CA VAL A 74 2.23 -6.88 9.05
C VAL A 74 3.31 -7.90 8.78
N LYS A 75 2.95 -9.18 8.89
CA LYS A 75 3.86 -10.30 8.69
C LYS A 75 3.67 -10.93 7.32
N GLU A 76 4.59 -11.79 6.95
CA GLU A 76 4.52 -12.57 5.72
C GLU A 76 3.15 -13.25 5.55
N ASN A 77 2.61 -13.17 4.33
CA ASN A 77 1.29 -13.68 3.95
C ASN A 77 0.08 -12.98 4.60
N GLN A 78 0.29 -11.83 5.22
CA GLN A 78 -0.79 -11.01 5.75
C GLN A 78 -1.09 -9.80 4.87
N VAL A 79 -2.33 -9.35 4.93
CA VAL A 79 -2.80 -8.08 4.36
C VAL A 79 -3.26 -7.17 5.49
N CYS A 80 -2.90 -5.90 5.37
CA CYS A 80 -3.37 -4.84 6.26
C CYS A 80 -4.10 -3.78 5.43
N LEU A 81 -5.33 -3.46 5.82
CA LEU A 81 -6.06 -2.30 5.35
C LEU A 81 -6.01 -1.24 6.44
N SER A 82 -5.71 0.00 6.08
CA SER A 82 -5.65 1.10 7.03
C SER A 82 -6.21 2.38 6.45
N THR A 83 -7.04 3.06 7.23
CA THR A 83 -7.46 4.45 6.99
C THR A 83 -6.69 5.43 7.86
N ILE A 84 -5.84 4.93 8.75
CA ILE A 84 -4.98 5.74 9.63
C ILE A 84 -3.60 5.84 8.99
N LEU A 85 -3.09 7.08 8.88
CA LEU A 85 -1.81 7.35 8.23
C LEU A 85 -0.60 7.05 9.12
N PRO A 86 0.53 6.66 8.53
CA PRO A 86 1.78 6.51 9.26
C PRO A 86 2.26 7.87 9.81
N THR A 87 2.82 7.84 11.02
CA THR A 87 3.30 9.04 11.73
C THR A 87 4.80 9.07 11.94
N LYS A 88 5.45 7.91 11.88
CA LYS A 88 6.88 7.73 12.11
C LYS A 88 7.48 6.83 11.03
N ASP A 89 8.79 6.67 11.10
CA ASP A 89 9.51 5.74 10.25
C ASP A 89 9.00 4.30 10.42
N PHE A 90 9.14 3.52 9.36
CA PHE A 90 8.82 2.10 9.37
C PHE A 90 10.00 1.30 9.91
N TYR A 91 9.70 0.21 10.61
CA TYR A 91 10.70 -0.73 11.12
C TYR A 91 10.50 -2.11 10.50
N TYR A 92 11.64 -2.75 10.21
CA TYR A 92 11.68 -4.08 9.61
C TYR A 92 12.56 -4.99 10.48
N PRO A 93 12.00 -5.65 11.51
CA PRO A 93 12.78 -6.36 12.52
C PRO A 93 13.70 -7.45 11.98
N GLY A 94 13.33 -8.10 10.91
CA GLY A 94 14.19 -9.09 10.24
C GLY A 94 15.12 -8.53 9.18
N ARG A 95 15.17 -7.19 9.01
CA ARG A 95 15.87 -6.51 7.90
C ARG A 95 15.41 -6.99 6.53
N LEU A 96 14.18 -7.43 6.44
CA LEU A 96 13.55 -7.90 5.22
C LEU A 96 12.08 -7.52 5.22
N TYR A 97 11.66 -6.85 4.15
CA TYR A 97 10.27 -6.64 3.80
C TYR A 97 10.15 -6.57 2.29
N GLU A 98 9.33 -7.44 1.74
CA GLU A 98 8.91 -7.40 0.36
C GLU A 98 7.39 -7.39 0.31
N GLY A 99 6.83 -6.45 -0.43
CA GLY A 99 5.39 -6.33 -0.45
C GLY A 99 4.86 -5.43 -1.56
N VAL A 100 3.55 -5.55 -1.75
CA VAL A 100 2.77 -4.73 -2.68
C VAL A 100 1.84 -3.85 -1.86
N GLN A 101 1.83 -2.55 -2.15
CA GLN A 101 0.95 -1.60 -1.46
C GLN A 101 0.09 -0.85 -2.46
N PHE A 102 -1.19 -0.65 -2.12
CA PHE A 102 -2.09 0.23 -2.81
C PHE A 102 -2.40 1.44 -1.96
N TYR A 103 -2.45 2.60 -2.60
CA TYR A 103 -2.79 3.87 -1.98
C TYR A 103 -3.99 4.44 -2.71
N LEU A 104 -5.13 4.48 -2.04
CA LEU A 104 -6.38 5.03 -2.56
C LEU A 104 -6.66 6.35 -1.86
N ASP A 105 -6.62 7.45 -2.62
CA ASP A 105 -7.03 8.76 -2.12
C ASP A 105 -8.55 8.88 -2.26
N LEU A 106 -9.25 8.75 -1.15
CA LEU A 106 -10.72 8.70 -1.12
C LEU A 106 -11.35 10.02 -1.55
N ASP A 107 -10.70 11.15 -1.31
CA ASP A 107 -11.22 12.45 -1.71
C ASP A 107 -11.11 12.66 -3.22
N ILE A 108 -9.98 12.30 -3.81
CA ILE A 108 -9.80 12.34 -5.26
C ILE A 108 -10.76 11.38 -5.95
N LEU A 109 -10.87 10.14 -5.46
CA LEU A 109 -11.76 9.13 -6.00
C LEU A 109 -13.24 9.52 -5.91
N HIS A 110 -13.62 10.31 -4.91
CA HIS A 110 -14.97 10.83 -4.78
C HIS A 110 -15.29 11.92 -5.80
N GLN A 111 -14.30 12.74 -6.16
CA GLN A 111 -14.47 13.89 -7.04
C GLN A 111 -14.26 13.60 -8.53
N GLU A 112 -13.46 12.59 -8.85
CA GLU A 112 -13.02 12.29 -10.21
C GLU A 112 -13.44 10.90 -10.70
N ASN A 113 -13.18 10.63 -12.00
CA ASN A 113 -13.54 9.38 -12.69
C ASN A 113 -12.75 8.14 -12.22
N GLY A 114 -11.89 8.26 -11.21
CA GLY A 114 -11.23 7.12 -10.58
C GLY A 114 -12.20 6.09 -9.99
N GLN A 115 -13.40 6.53 -9.62
CA GLN A 115 -14.47 5.64 -9.20
C GLN A 115 -14.90 4.67 -10.31
N ASP A 116 -14.88 5.09 -11.55
CA ASP A 116 -15.31 4.24 -12.68
C ASP A 116 -14.39 3.03 -12.83
N PHE A 117 -13.07 3.22 -12.67
CA PHE A 117 -12.11 2.13 -12.71
C PHE A 117 -12.37 1.10 -11.59
N LEU A 118 -12.51 1.54 -10.35
CA LEU A 118 -12.78 0.64 -9.21
C LEU A 118 -14.16 0.04 -9.25
N SER A 119 -15.17 0.78 -9.74
CA SER A 119 -16.53 0.27 -9.91
C SER A 119 -16.57 -0.86 -10.94
N GLN A 120 -15.83 -0.74 -12.04
CA GLN A 120 -15.68 -1.80 -13.03
C GLN A 120 -15.04 -3.06 -12.45
N MET A 121 -14.12 -2.90 -11.49
CA MET A 121 -13.48 -3.99 -10.76
C MET A 121 -14.32 -4.52 -9.60
N GLY A 122 -15.48 -3.94 -9.30
CA GLY A 122 -16.32 -4.32 -8.18
C GLY A 122 -15.75 -3.97 -6.80
N VAL A 123 -14.87 -2.98 -6.72
CA VAL A 123 -14.24 -2.52 -5.46
C VAL A 123 -14.71 -1.11 -5.12
N PRO A 124 -15.75 -0.95 -4.30
CA PRO A 124 -16.17 0.36 -3.81
C PRO A 124 -15.26 0.81 -2.64
N PRO A 125 -14.35 1.79 -2.84
CA PRO A 125 -13.33 2.12 -1.85
C PRO A 125 -13.89 2.66 -0.53
N GLU A 126 -14.91 3.52 -0.58
CA GLU A 126 -15.57 4.06 0.62
C GLU A 126 -16.26 2.96 1.43
N GLN A 127 -16.99 2.06 0.77
CA GLN A 127 -17.64 0.95 1.45
C GLN A 127 -16.63 -0.04 2.01
N THR A 128 -15.54 -0.28 1.29
CA THR A 128 -14.45 -1.14 1.75
C THR A 128 -13.80 -0.56 3.01
N ALA A 129 -13.49 0.73 3.01
CA ALA A 129 -12.96 1.43 4.17
C ALA A 129 -13.91 1.34 5.37
N ALA A 130 -15.20 1.59 5.16
CA ALA A 130 -16.22 1.49 6.21
C ALA A 130 -16.35 0.07 6.74
N MET A 131 -16.39 -0.92 5.86
CA MET A 131 -16.57 -2.33 6.25
C MET A 131 -15.42 -2.87 7.08
N PHE A 132 -14.18 -2.60 6.72
CA PHE A 132 -12.99 -3.19 7.34
C PHE A 132 -12.32 -2.30 8.38
N CYS A 133 -12.41 -0.98 8.25
CA CYS A 133 -11.64 -0.03 9.06
C CYS A 133 -12.47 0.83 10.01
N GLU A 134 -13.81 0.76 9.98
CA GLU A 134 -14.70 1.66 10.71
C GLU A 134 -14.43 1.71 12.23
N LYS A 135 -14.20 0.58 12.86
CA LYS A 135 -14.04 0.52 14.33
C LYS A 135 -12.64 0.92 14.80
N ASN A 136 -11.61 0.47 14.10
CA ASN A 136 -10.23 0.58 14.58
C ASN A 136 -9.31 1.35 13.61
N GLY A 137 -9.79 1.69 12.42
CA GLY A 137 -8.97 2.27 11.37
C GLY A 137 -7.97 1.30 10.73
N ILE A 138 -7.89 0.08 11.22
CA ILE A 138 -6.97 -0.97 10.77
C ILE A 138 -7.70 -2.30 10.72
N TYR A 139 -7.51 -3.03 9.62
CA TYR A 139 -7.90 -4.43 9.48
C TYR A 139 -6.68 -5.24 9.07
N LEU A 140 -6.36 -6.27 9.85
CA LEU A 140 -5.22 -7.15 9.62
C LEU A 140 -5.69 -8.59 9.56
N HIS A 141 -5.36 -9.30 8.50
CA HIS A 141 -5.75 -10.69 8.31
C HIS A 141 -4.72 -11.46 7.48
N ARG A 142 -4.70 -12.77 7.65
CA ARG A 142 -3.95 -13.66 6.76
C ARG A 142 -4.64 -13.73 5.40
N MET A 143 -3.87 -13.59 4.31
CA MET A 143 -4.40 -13.79 2.97
C MET A 143 -4.82 -15.25 2.78
N ASN A 144 -5.97 -15.47 2.14
CA ASN A 144 -6.32 -16.80 1.67
C ASN A 144 -5.43 -17.21 0.47
N ASP A 145 -5.45 -18.49 0.11
CA ASP A 145 -4.55 -19.02 -0.91
C ASP A 145 -4.76 -18.37 -2.28
N ALA A 146 -6.00 -18.01 -2.65
CA ALA A 146 -6.30 -17.36 -3.92
C ALA A 146 -5.72 -15.93 -3.97
N LEU A 147 -5.92 -15.14 -2.91
CA LEU A 147 -5.38 -13.80 -2.83
C LEU A 147 -3.85 -13.82 -2.76
N LEU A 148 -3.28 -14.73 -1.99
CA LEU A 148 -1.83 -14.89 -1.89
C LEU A 148 -1.19 -15.24 -3.24
N ALA A 149 -1.82 -16.12 -4.03
CA ALA A 149 -1.36 -16.45 -5.36
C ALA A 149 -1.35 -15.24 -6.29
N LEU A 150 -2.41 -14.42 -6.27
CA LEU A 150 -2.50 -13.18 -7.07
C LEU A 150 -1.43 -12.15 -6.66
N VAL A 151 -1.23 -11.96 -5.37
CA VAL A 151 -0.21 -11.01 -4.85
C VAL A 151 1.20 -11.46 -5.23
N ARG A 152 1.50 -12.76 -5.15
CA ARG A 152 2.79 -13.31 -5.56
C ARG A 152 3.02 -13.21 -7.06
N GLU A 153 1.99 -13.40 -7.87
CA GLU A 153 2.04 -13.21 -9.32
C GLU A 153 2.35 -11.74 -9.66
N ALA A 154 1.64 -10.80 -9.04
CA ALA A 154 1.93 -9.37 -9.21
C ALA A 154 3.35 -9.01 -8.79
N TRP A 155 3.82 -9.56 -7.68
CA TRP A 155 5.19 -9.34 -7.20
C TRP A 155 6.24 -9.88 -8.17
N ALA A 156 6.04 -11.07 -8.71
CA ALA A 156 6.96 -11.68 -9.68
C ALA A 156 7.04 -10.88 -11.00
N GLY A 157 5.94 -10.26 -11.41
CA GLY A 157 5.87 -9.44 -12.62
C GLY A 157 6.33 -7.99 -12.48
N LYS A 158 6.76 -7.55 -11.29
CA LYS A 158 7.10 -6.15 -11.00
C LYS A 158 8.22 -5.54 -11.86
N ASP A 159 9.10 -6.37 -12.40
CA ASP A 159 10.25 -5.95 -13.24
C ASP A 159 9.98 -6.15 -14.73
N GLU A 160 8.81 -6.63 -15.13
CA GLU A 160 8.46 -6.79 -16.54
C GLU A 160 8.09 -5.43 -17.14
N PRO A 161 8.74 -5.00 -18.23
CA PRO A 161 8.33 -3.79 -18.93
C PRO A 161 6.95 -4.01 -19.58
N GLU A 162 6.06 -3.04 -19.41
CA GLU A 162 4.79 -2.98 -20.16
C GLU A 162 5.02 -2.79 -21.66
#